data_7747aaf5f24dc348482575afee025b02
#
_entry.id   7747aaf5f24dc348482575afee025b02
#
_cell.length_a   1.000
_cell.length_b   1.000
_cell.length_c   1.000
_cell.angle_alpha   90.00
_cell.angle_beta   90.00
_cell.angle_gamma   90.00
#
_symmetry.space_group_name_H-M   'P 1'
#
loop_
_entity.id
_entity.type
_entity.pdbx_description
1 polymer ?
#
loop_
_entity_poly.entity_id
_entity_poly.type
_entity_poly.pdbx_seq_one_letter_code
_entity_poly.pdbx_strand_id
1 'polypeptide(L)'
;MMESRDPMANMATSRNLESTKVTVIDGRSHNEKVHEFSEQTNYVPKRAIITIFLACASVDLLALMDQTMLATSLYIIGNALGSTSQVSWISSGYFITSTVGQLMYGRLSDIWSRKIILLMGLAIFFIGSLASSLAETVMQLTVFRAITGIGGGGLMTVAQLIVSDVVPLRERGKYQGILGAVVAIANGVGPVVGGALSSTSEDSWRWIFRMQLPLTLITTLCVLFFMPLKSVLGDWKLKLKAVDFLGIFLALAGMTVVILGLTWGGQDYAWNSTQVVTTLVVGTAVSVAFMMWQWKGPKYPLIPLHIFKSRTVNGACLTMAINGWNFVMQVYYIPSFYQLVYGYSATKSGAMLLPITLLQTASSTLSGLVVHWVGRYRECILFGWLCWAVGLGLMSTLDENTGIGKQIGYSVLIGIGVGNTLQPALIATQAGVERRDMAVVTSFRNFVRNLGATLGLAVCGTVLNNVLARSLSTLDLNNHDSKTLLGNPQTFLDTVSTSEAERIRGVLIPAYRQGFRIIFLIGASLASFAFILAFVLMPQVDLTRPDDSRLKEEGRRAYEEK
;
A
#
# COMPACT_ATOMS: atom_id res chain seq x y z
N MET A 1 39.33 -60.95 -39.35
CA MET A 1 38.16 -60.68 -40.19
C MET A 1 37.37 -59.57 -39.53
N MET A 2 37.50 -58.41 -40.08
CA MET A 2 36.90 -57.17 -39.66
C MET A 2 35.48 -57.13 -40.20
N GLU A 3 34.54 -56.66 -39.35
CA GLU A 3 33.25 -56.21 -39.84
C GLU A 3 32.94 -54.84 -39.16
N SER A 4 33.02 -53.84 -40.00
CA SER A 4 32.66 -52.48 -39.76
C SER A 4 31.15 -52.34 -39.59
N ARG A 5 30.67 -51.70 -38.55
CA ARG A 5 29.27 -51.17 -38.45
C ARG A 5 29.25 -49.70 -38.38
N ASP A 6 28.61 -49.09 -39.34
CA ASP A 6 28.30 -47.72 -39.59
C ASP A 6 27.54 -47.02 -38.41
N PRO A 7 27.85 -45.79 -38.07
CA PRO A 7 27.13 -45.02 -37.09
C PRO A 7 26.21 -43.98 -37.76
N MET A 8 25.22 -44.41 -38.53
CA MET A 8 24.22 -43.51 -39.09
C MET A 8 22.82 -44.13 -39.14
N ALA A 9 22.25 -44.39 -37.98
CA ALA A 9 20.82 -44.71 -37.86
C ALA A 9 20.32 -44.50 -36.43
N ASN A 10 20.32 -43.25 -35.92
CA ASN A 10 19.54 -42.87 -34.73
C ASN A 10 19.41 -41.35 -34.65
N MET A 11 18.93 -40.75 -35.71
CA MET A 11 18.50 -39.35 -35.74
C MET A 11 17.05 -39.25 -36.25
N ALA A 12 16.11 -39.86 -35.54
CA ALA A 12 14.69 -39.64 -35.79
C ALA A 12 13.83 -40.24 -34.67
N THR A 13 13.94 -39.80 -33.42
CA THR A 13 12.88 -39.95 -32.40
C THR A 13 13.22 -39.11 -31.15
N SER A 14 13.25 -37.80 -31.28
CA SER A 14 13.26 -36.91 -30.11
C SER A 14 12.29 -35.75 -30.31
N ARG A 15 11.06 -36.07 -30.60
CA ARG A 15 9.91 -35.17 -30.41
C ARG A 15 8.88 -35.91 -29.59
N ASN A 16 8.56 -35.36 -28.43
CA ASN A 16 7.56 -35.72 -27.42
C ASN A 16 8.14 -36.33 -26.15
N LEU A 17 8.79 -35.48 -25.36
CA LEU A 17 8.87 -35.67 -23.91
C LEU A 17 8.19 -34.46 -23.26
N GLU A 18 6.86 -34.44 -23.31
CA GLU A 18 6.05 -33.74 -22.34
C GLU A 18 6.31 -34.37 -20.97
N SER A 19 6.89 -33.58 -20.07
CA SER A 19 7.20 -34.00 -18.71
C SER A 19 5.94 -34.24 -17.91
N THR A 20 5.47 -35.48 -17.89
CA THR A 20 4.50 -35.99 -16.94
C THR A 20 5.23 -36.17 -15.60
N LYS A 21 5.23 -35.18 -14.71
CA LYS A 21 5.56 -35.39 -13.31
C LYS A 21 4.38 -36.06 -12.62
N VAL A 22 4.42 -37.37 -12.53
CA VAL A 22 3.54 -38.17 -11.67
C VAL A 22 4.04 -38.00 -10.25
N THR A 23 3.34 -37.21 -9.45
CA THR A 23 3.48 -37.24 -8.00
C THR A 23 2.47 -38.25 -7.47
N VAL A 24 2.93 -39.46 -7.15
CA VAL A 24 2.12 -40.46 -6.44
C VAL A 24 1.95 -40.01 -5.00
N ILE A 25 0.77 -39.53 -4.66
CA ILE A 25 0.29 -39.40 -3.28
C ILE A 25 -1.06 -40.13 -3.21
N ASP A 26 -1.04 -41.24 -2.47
CA ASP A 26 -2.17 -42.01 -1.94
C ASP A 26 -3.40 -42.25 -2.85
N GLY A 27 -3.43 -43.43 -3.40
CA GLY A 27 -4.56 -44.38 -3.54
C GLY A 27 -5.96 -43.88 -3.93
N ARG A 28 -6.12 -42.80 -4.73
CA ARG A 28 -7.37 -42.48 -5.45
C ARG A 28 -7.06 -41.89 -6.81
N SER A 29 -7.24 -42.69 -7.85
CA SER A 29 -7.19 -42.29 -9.25
C SER A 29 -8.39 -41.35 -9.55
N HIS A 30 -8.23 -40.07 -9.37
CA HIS A 30 -9.06 -39.07 -10.03
C HIS A 30 -8.19 -38.39 -11.09
N ASN A 31 -8.39 -38.76 -12.35
CA ASN A 31 -7.92 -38.08 -13.55
C ASN A 31 -8.62 -36.68 -13.68
N GLU A 32 -8.50 -35.81 -12.69
CA GLU A 32 -8.72 -34.39 -12.87
C GLU A 32 -7.40 -33.75 -13.30
N LYS A 33 -7.28 -33.48 -14.60
CA LYS A 33 -6.25 -32.57 -15.11
C LYS A 33 -6.39 -31.24 -14.34
N VAL A 34 -5.53 -31.04 -13.34
CA VAL A 34 -5.39 -29.75 -12.68
C VAL A 34 -4.86 -28.81 -13.77
N HIS A 35 -5.71 -27.93 -14.28
CA HIS A 35 -5.28 -26.83 -15.14
C HIS A 35 -4.42 -25.89 -14.27
N GLU A 36 -3.12 -26.09 -14.27
CA GLU A 36 -2.17 -25.09 -13.76
C GLU A 36 -2.15 -23.93 -14.75
N PHE A 37 -2.51 -22.73 -14.27
CA PHE A 37 -2.36 -21.53 -15.06
C PHE A 37 -0.86 -21.30 -15.34
N SER A 38 -0.52 -21.04 -16.60
CA SER A 38 0.87 -20.90 -17.04
C SER A 38 1.57 -19.78 -16.28
N GLU A 39 2.78 -20.04 -15.82
CA GLU A 39 3.65 -19.03 -15.18
C GLU A 39 3.88 -17.84 -16.12
N GLN A 40 3.68 -16.62 -15.62
CA GLN A 40 3.78 -15.38 -16.42
C GLN A 40 5.19 -14.79 -16.44
N THR A 41 6.15 -15.41 -15.75
CA THR A 41 7.54 -14.95 -15.74
C THR A 41 8.12 -14.96 -17.16
N ASN A 42 8.57 -13.81 -17.63
CA ASN A 42 9.18 -13.64 -18.94
C ASN A 42 10.26 -12.56 -18.86
N TYR A 43 11.51 -12.97 -18.73
CA TYR A 43 12.61 -12.01 -18.68
C TYR A 43 12.83 -11.39 -20.06
N VAL A 44 12.78 -10.07 -20.11
CA VAL A 44 12.91 -9.31 -21.35
C VAL A 44 14.25 -8.59 -21.43
N PRO A 45 14.75 -8.26 -22.64
CA PRO A 45 16.00 -7.54 -22.81
C PRO A 45 15.92 -6.12 -22.24
N LYS A 46 17.08 -5.53 -21.89
CA LYS A 46 17.18 -4.26 -21.17
C LYS A 46 16.39 -3.10 -21.78
N ARG A 47 16.32 -3.03 -23.13
CA ARG A 47 15.55 -1.96 -23.82
C ARG A 47 14.05 -2.06 -23.53
N ALA A 48 13.49 -3.27 -23.59
CA ALA A 48 12.08 -3.50 -23.27
C ALA A 48 11.76 -3.31 -21.78
N ILE A 49 12.72 -3.58 -20.89
CA ILE A 49 12.56 -3.29 -19.45
C ILE A 49 12.25 -1.81 -19.24
N ILE A 50 12.98 -0.89 -19.88
CA ILE A 50 12.81 0.56 -19.70
C ILE A 50 11.37 0.99 -20.09
N THR A 51 10.86 0.54 -21.22
CA THR A 51 9.51 0.90 -21.68
C THR A 51 8.41 0.35 -20.76
N ILE A 52 8.56 -0.89 -20.28
CA ILE A 52 7.64 -1.49 -19.31
C ILE A 52 7.69 -0.71 -17.98
N PHE A 53 8.89 -0.30 -17.55
CA PHE A 53 9.06 0.48 -16.32
C PHE A 53 8.44 1.88 -16.43
N LEU A 54 8.54 2.55 -17.57
CA LEU A 54 7.86 3.82 -17.80
C LEU A 54 6.34 3.66 -17.70
N ALA A 55 5.77 2.57 -18.25
CA ALA A 55 4.36 2.27 -18.10
C ALA A 55 3.97 1.99 -16.64
N CYS A 56 4.74 1.18 -15.91
CA CYS A 56 4.51 0.93 -14.47
C CYS A 56 4.65 2.21 -13.63
N ALA A 57 5.64 3.05 -13.94
CA ALA A 57 5.88 4.34 -13.29
C ALA A 57 4.70 5.30 -13.47
N SER A 58 4.11 5.36 -14.67
CA SER A 58 2.92 6.20 -14.92
C SER A 58 1.69 5.70 -14.15
N VAL A 59 1.57 4.37 -13.95
CA VAL A 59 0.52 3.76 -13.11
C VAL A 59 0.69 4.13 -11.65
N ASP A 60 1.91 4.00 -11.10
CA ASP A 60 2.20 4.35 -9.70
C ASP A 60 2.02 5.85 -9.45
N LEU A 61 2.46 6.71 -10.40
CA LEU A 61 2.27 8.15 -10.34
C LEU A 61 0.78 8.51 -10.25
N LEU A 62 -0.04 7.95 -11.15
CA LEU A 62 -1.48 8.18 -11.20
C LEU A 62 -2.15 7.82 -9.87
N ALA A 63 -1.91 6.60 -9.37
CA ALA A 63 -2.56 6.10 -8.16
C ALA A 63 -2.16 6.89 -6.90
N LEU A 64 -0.91 7.34 -6.80
CA LEU A 64 -0.42 8.10 -5.65
C LEU A 64 -0.81 9.57 -5.71
N MET A 65 -0.80 10.19 -6.89
CA MET A 65 -1.26 11.58 -7.03
C MET A 65 -2.73 11.71 -6.64
N ASP A 66 -3.58 10.75 -7.01
CA ASP A 66 -4.99 10.74 -6.61
C ASP A 66 -5.17 10.79 -5.08
N GLN A 67 -4.41 9.97 -4.35
CA GLN A 67 -4.47 9.93 -2.88
C GLN A 67 -3.93 11.20 -2.22
N THR A 68 -2.79 11.70 -2.71
CA THR A 68 -2.09 12.82 -2.08
C THR A 68 -2.72 14.19 -2.37
N MET A 69 -3.27 14.38 -3.57
CA MET A 69 -4.01 15.60 -3.93
C MET A 69 -5.30 15.75 -3.11
N LEU A 70 -6.01 14.63 -2.90
CA LEU A 70 -7.23 14.64 -2.10
C LEU A 70 -6.96 15.02 -0.63
N ALA A 71 -5.87 14.53 -0.05
CA ALA A 71 -5.55 14.74 1.37
C ALA A 71 -5.50 16.23 1.77
N THR A 72 -5.01 17.11 0.89
CA THR A 72 -4.92 18.56 1.13
C THR A 72 -6.21 19.33 0.87
N SER A 73 -7.18 18.70 0.20
CA SER A 73 -8.38 19.36 -0.28
C SER A 73 -9.65 18.93 0.44
N LEU A 74 -9.56 17.95 1.35
CA LEU A 74 -10.72 17.38 2.06
C LEU A 74 -11.58 18.43 2.76
N TYR A 75 -10.95 19.38 3.44
CA TYR A 75 -11.67 20.44 4.14
C TYR A 75 -12.44 21.36 3.18
N ILE A 76 -11.81 21.75 2.06
CA ILE A 76 -12.44 22.58 1.02
C ILE A 76 -13.63 21.86 0.41
N ILE A 77 -13.48 20.56 0.11
CA ILE A 77 -14.56 19.71 -0.41
C ILE A 77 -15.73 19.62 0.59
N GLY A 78 -15.41 19.45 1.88
CA GLY A 78 -16.42 19.39 2.92
C GLY A 78 -17.25 20.65 3.03
N ASN A 79 -16.60 21.81 2.98
CA ASN A 79 -17.28 23.11 2.98
C ASN A 79 -18.13 23.28 1.71
N ALA A 80 -17.60 22.97 0.54
CA ALA A 80 -18.32 23.10 -0.73
C ALA A 80 -19.55 22.18 -0.82
N LEU A 81 -19.51 21.00 -0.20
CA LEU A 81 -20.62 20.04 -0.17
C LEU A 81 -21.50 20.16 1.10
N GLY A 82 -21.29 21.18 1.93
CA GLY A 82 -22.12 21.47 3.11
C GLY A 82 -22.04 20.46 4.25
N SER A 83 -21.00 19.60 4.30
CA SER A 83 -20.85 18.61 5.36
C SER A 83 -19.38 18.35 5.70
N THR A 84 -18.86 19.10 6.65
CA THR A 84 -17.46 18.95 7.12
C THR A 84 -17.26 17.75 8.05
N SER A 85 -18.30 17.29 8.74
CA SER A 85 -18.23 16.15 9.66
C SER A 85 -18.07 14.79 8.95
N GLN A 86 -18.46 14.69 7.69
CA GLN A 86 -18.45 13.42 6.93
C GLN A 86 -17.31 13.30 5.91
N VAL A 87 -16.43 14.31 5.80
CA VAL A 87 -15.37 14.32 4.77
C VAL A 87 -14.35 13.19 4.91
N SER A 88 -14.12 12.67 6.11
CA SER A 88 -13.26 11.52 6.35
C SER A 88 -13.71 10.27 5.57
N TRP A 89 -15.01 10.13 5.32
CA TRP A 89 -15.58 9.01 4.54
C TRP A 89 -15.17 9.02 3.09
N ILE A 90 -14.88 10.18 2.51
CA ILE A 90 -14.39 10.33 1.13
C ILE A 90 -13.07 9.57 0.95
N SER A 91 -12.16 9.71 1.90
CA SER A 91 -10.89 8.97 1.90
C SER A 91 -11.07 7.51 2.32
N SER A 92 -11.87 7.26 3.38
CA SER A 92 -12.09 5.92 3.91
C SER A 92 -12.75 5.00 2.88
N GLY A 93 -13.74 5.49 2.11
CA GLY A 93 -14.38 4.73 1.03
C GLY A 93 -13.37 4.18 0.00
N TYR A 94 -12.42 5.01 -0.42
CA TYR A 94 -11.32 4.58 -1.29
C TYR A 94 -10.41 3.55 -0.62
N PHE A 95 -9.94 3.81 0.60
CA PHE A 95 -8.98 2.93 1.28
C PHE A 95 -9.57 1.55 1.59
N ILE A 96 -10.84 1.47 1.99
CA ILE A 96 -11.54 0.20 2.25
C ILE A 96 -11.51 -0.68 1.01
N THR A 97 -12.01 -0.15 -0.10
CA THR A 97 -12.14 -0.94 -1.34
C THR A 97 -10.79 -1.21 -1.98
N SER A 98 -9.83 -0.27 -1.92
CA SER A 98 -8.48 -0.48 -2.44
C SER A 98 -7.71 -1.55 -1.66
N THR A 99 -7.90 -1.64 -0.35
CA THR A 99 -7.25 -2.65 0.50
C THR A 99 -7.67 -4.06 0.09
N VAL A 100 -8.97 -4.31 -0.04
CA VAL A 100 -9.47 -5.61 -0.50
C VAL A 100 -9.13 -5.84 -1.98
N GLY A 101 -9.22 -4.78 -2.79
CA GLY A 101 -8.82 -4.81 -4.20
C GLY A 101 -7.42 -5.37 -4.40
N GLN A 102 -6.46 -5.06 -3.55
CA GLN A 102 -5.08 -5.58 -3.64
C GLN A 102 -5.02 -7.11 -3.62
N LEU A 103 -5.78 -7.77 -2.73
CA LEU A 103 -5.86 -9.24 -2.70
C LEU A 103 -6.47 -9.80 -3.97
N MET A 104 -7.57 -9.21 -4.41
CA MET A 104 -8.32 -9.63 -5.58
C MET A 104 -7.46 -9.52 -6.85
N TYR A 105 -6.82 -8.38 -7.09
CA TYR A 105 -6.02 -8.13 -8.29
C TYR A 105 -4.80 -9.04 -8.38
N GLY A 106 -4.17 -9.37 -7.26
CA GLY A 106 -3.09 -10.35 -7.23
C GLY A 106 -3.52 -11.68 -7.84
N ARG A 107 -4.62 -12.23 -7.36
CA ARG A 107 -5.13 -13.52 -7.83
C ARG A 107 -5.72 -13.45 -9.24
N LEU A 108 -6.50 -12.41 -9.54
CA LEU A 108 -7.05 -12.21 -10.88
C LEU A 108 -5.95 -12.10 -11.93
N SER A 109 -4.84 -11.44 -11.62
CA SER A 109 -3.72 -11.27 -12.55
C SER A 109 -2.94 -12.56 -12.80
N ASP A 110 -3.08 -13.60 -11.96
CA ASP A 110 -2.56 -14.94 -12.24
C ASP A 110 -3.49 -15.72 -13.18
N ILE A 111 -4.82 -15.56 -13.01
CA ILE A 111 -5.83 -16.26 -13.79
C ILE A 111 -5.95 -15.67 -15.21
N TRP A 112 -5.96 -14.34 -15.33
CA TRP A 112 -5.90 -13.62 -16.61
C TRP A 112 -4.47 -13.14 -16.88
N SER A 113 -4.26 -12.23 -17.80
CA SER A 113 -2.93 -11.64 -17.97
C SER A 113 -2.79 -10.37 -17.13
N ARG A 114 -1.55 -10.05 -16.67
CA ARG A 114 -1.22 -8.83 -15.92
C ARG A 114 -1.73 -7.58 -16.65
N LYS A 115 -1.51 -7.50 -17.97
CA LYS A 115 -1.93 -6.38 -18.82
C LYS A 115 -3.44 -6.18 -18.83
N ILE A 116 -4.21 -7.24 -19.02
CA ILE A 116 -5.68 -7.17 -19.07
C ILE A 116 -6.24 -6.68 -17.74
N ILE A 117 -5.74 -7.24 -16.63
CA ILE A 117 -6.19 -6.86 -15.29
C ILE A 117 -5.81 -5.41 -14.96
N LEU A 118 -4.62 -4.98 -15.39
CA LEU A 118 -4.20 -3.58 -15.23
C LEU A 118 -5.09 -2.62 -16.01
N LEU A 119 -5.41 -2.94 -17.27
CA LEU A 119 -6.31 -2.14 -18.10
C LEU A 119 -7.73 -2.07 -17.53
N MET A 120 -8.23 -3.19 -16.98
CA MET A 120 -9.52 -3.23 -16.29
C MET A 120 -9.51 -2.31 -15.06
N GLY A 121 -8.44 -2.35 -14.26
CA GLY A 121 -8.25 -1.46 -13.12
C GLY A 121 -8.23 0.02 -13.53
N LEU A 122 -7.51 0.37 -14.61
CA LEU A 122 -7.48 1.73 -15.16
C LEU A 122 -8.86 2.19 -15.65
N ALA A 123 -9.63 1.31 -16.29
CA ALA A 123 -10.99 1.63 -16.74
C ALA A 123 -11.93 1.91 -15.55
N ILE A 124 -11.90 1.08 -14.50
CA ILE A 124 -12.69 1.30 -13.28
C ILE A 124 -12.26 2.59 -12.59
N PHE A 125 -10.95 2.85 -12.50
CA PHE A 125 -10.40 4.08 -11.93
C PHE A 125 -10.84 5.32 -12.71
N PHE A 126 -10.84 5.26 -14.04
CA PHE A 126 -11.32 6.34 -14.91
C PHE A 126 -12.81 6.66 -14.66
N ILE A 127 -13.66 5.62 -14.65
CA ILE A 127 -15.11 5.77 -14.40
C ILE A 127 -15.35 6.36 -13.00
N GLY A 128 -14.66 5.85 -11.98
CA GLY A 128 -14.78 6.35 -10.62
C GLY A 128 -14.32 7.80 -10.47
N SER A 129 -13.23 8.20 -11.13
CA SER A 129 -12.73 9.58 -11.14
C SER A 129 -13.67 10.53 -11.88
N LEU A 130 -14.22 10.09 -13.02
CA LEU A 130 -15.22 10.86 -13.76
C LEU A 130 -16.47 11.09 -12.89
N ALA A 131 -17.02 10.03 -12.28
CA ALA A 131 -18.16 10.13 -11.39
C ALA A 131 -17.88 11.05 -10.19
N SER A 132 -16.68 10.93 -9.57
CA SER A 132 -16.25 11.79 -8.47
C SER A 132 -16.22 13.27 -8.85
N SER A 133 -15.89 13.60 -10.10
CA SER A 133 -15.90 14.99 -10.59
C SER A 133 -17.30 15.59 -10.73
N LEU A 134 -18.33 14.75 -10.76
CA LEU A 134 -19.73 15.13 -10.93
C LEU A 134 -20.54 15.04 -9.63
N ALA A 135 -19.92 14.65 -8.51
CA ALA A 135 -20.60 14.48 -7.23
C ALA A 135 -21.20 15.81 -6.71
N GLU A 136 -22.41 15.74 -6.18
CA GLU A 136 -23.15 16.86 -5.60
C GLU A 136 -23.29 16.75 -4.08
N THR A 137 -23.06 15.56 -3.51
CA THR A 137 -23.13 15.31 -2.08
C THR A 137 -21.91 14.53 -1.59
N VAL A 138 -21.58 14.66 -0.29
CA VAL A 138 -20.49 13.88 0.33
C VAL A 138 -20.72 12.38 0.19
N MET A 139 -21.97 11.91 0.32
CA MET A 139 -22.31 10.50 0.19
C MET A 139 -22.06 9.99 -1.25
N GLN A 140 -22.48 10.73 -2.28
CA GLN A 140 -22.21 10.38 -3.67
C GLN A 140 -20.69 10.32 -3.93
N LEU A 141 -19.95 11.33 -3.46
CA LEU A 141 -18.51 11.37 -3.59
C LEU A 141 -17.86 10.16 -2.90
N THR A 142 -18.29 9.78 -1.70
CA THR A 142 -17.81 8.61 -0.97
C THR A 142 -18.02 7.32 -1.76
N VAL A 143 -19.21 7.12 -2.33
CA VAL A 143 -19.50 5.93 -3.16
C VAL A 143 -18.66 5.92 -4.43
N PHE A 144 -18.50 7.06 -5.11
CA PHE A 144 -17.67 7.14 -6.31
C PHE A 144 -16.19 6.94 -5.99
N ARG A 145 -15.71 7.42 -4.83
CA ARG A 145 -14.37 7.12 -4.32
C ARG A 145 -14.18 5.64 -4.00
N ALA A 146 -15.21 4.96 -3.49
CA ALA A 146 -15.15 3.50 -3.31
C ALA A 146 -14.99 2.77 -4.66
N ILE A 147 -15.66 3.22 -5.73
CA ILE A 147 -15.47 2.69 -7.09
C ILE A 147 -14.04 2.97 -7.58
N THR A 148 -13.55 4.21 -7.41
CA THR A 148 -12.15 4.57 -7.75
C THR A 148 -11.16 3.68 -6.99
N GLY A 149 -11.44 3.38 -5.72
CA GLY A 149 -10.61 2.52 -4.87
C GLY A 149 -10.55 1.07 -5.36
N ILE A 150 -11.65 0.51 -5.90
CA ILE A 150 -11.63 -0.81 -6.53
C ILE A 150 -10.59 -0.82 -7.67
N GLY A 151 -10.58 0.19 -8.55
CA GLY A 151 -9.58 0.31 -9.61
C GLY A 151 -8.18 0.54 -9.05
N GLY A 152 -8.02 1.58 -8.24
CA GLY A 152 -6.71 2.07 -7.74
C GLY A 152 -5.95 1.07 -6.86
N GLY A 153 -6.66 0.26 -6.04
CA GLY A 153 -6.04 -0.73 -5.16
C GLY A 153 -5.22 -1.78 -5.90
N GLY A 154 -5.65 -2.16 -7.10
CA GLY A 154 -4.93 -3.12 -7.93
C GLY A 154 -3.76 -2.55 -8.71
N LEU A 155 -3.80 -1.27 -9.06
CA LEU A 155 -2.84 -0.65 -9.98
C LEU A 155 -1.40 -0.81 -9.52
N MET A 156 -1.06 -0.32 -8.32
CA MET A 156 0.29 -0.42 -7.77
C MET A 156 0.73 -1.88 -7.57
N THR A 157 -0.18 -2.74 -7.09
CA THR A 157 0.13 -4.16 -6.86
C THR A 157 0.47 -4.86 -8.17
N VAL A 158 -0.34 -4.67 -9.21
CA VAL A 158 -0.09 -5.28 -10.52
C VAL A 158 1.17 -4.72 -11.19
N ALA A 159 1.45 -3.41 -11.05
CA ALA A 159 2.70 -2.81 -11.51
C ALA A 159 3.93 -3.47 -10.84
N GLN A 160 3.91 -3.68 -9.52
CA GLN A 160 4.97 -4.38 -8.79
C GLN A 160 5.12 -5.84 -9.25
N LEU A 161 4.01 -6.52 -9.56
CA LEU A 161 4.03 -7.89 -10.07
C LEU A 161 4.65 -7.96 -11.47
N ILE A 162 4.29 -7.03 -12.37
CA ILE A 162 4.87 -6.95 -13.72
C ILE A 162 6.38 -6.79 -13.65
N VAL A 163 6.87 -5.88 -12.80
CA VAL A 163 8.31 -5.72 -12.55
C VAL A 163 8.94 -7.04 -12.09
N SER A 164 8.24 -7.76 -11.20
CA SER A 164 8.72 -9.04 -10.68
C SER A 164 8.74 -10.15 -11.72
N ASP A 165 7.87 -10.09 -12.73
CA ASP A 165 7.80 -11.09 -13.81
C ASP A 165 8.84 -10.86 -14.91
N VAL A 166 9.27 -9.61 -15.13
CA VAL A 166 10.19 -9.25 -16.23
C VAL A 166 11.66 -9.16 -15.79
N VAL A 167 11.95 -9.18 -14.48
CA VAL A 167 13.30 -9.00 -13.94
C VAL A 167 13.64 -10.10 -12.91
N PRO A 168 14.85 -10.70 -12.96
CA PRO A 168 15.30 -11.67 -11.95
C PRO A 168 15.32 -11.07 -10.54
N LEU A 169 15.13 -11.93 -9.54
CA LEU A 169 14.99 -11.53 -8.13
C LEU A 169 16.14 -10.62 -7.65
N ARG A 170 17.38 -10.92 -8.00
CA ARG A 170 18.57 -10.15 -7.64
C ARG A 170 18.60 -8.74 -8.26
N GLU A 171 18.02 -8.58 -9.46
CA GLU A 171 18.01 -7.29 -10.17
C GLU A 171 16.81 -6.42 -9.79
N ARG A 172 15.77 -6.99 -9.16
CA ARG A 172 14.52 -6.29 -8.78
C ARG A 172 14.77 -5.06 -7.92
N GLY A 173 15.72 -5.14 -6.98
CA GLY A 173 16.06 -4.03 -6.09
C GLY A 173 16.44 -2.75 -6.84
N LYS A 174 17.23 -2.88 -7.90
CA LYS A 174 17.62 -1.74 -8.75
C LYS A 174 16.40 -1.09 -9.42
N TYR A 175 15.55 -1.88 -10.01
CA TYR A 175 14.41 -1.37 -10.79
C TYR A 175 13.26 -0.90 -9.91
N GLN A 176 12.99 -1.60 -8.80
CA GLN A 176 12.00 -1.15 -7.81
C GLN A 176 12.42 0.17 -7.14
N GLY A 177 13.72 0.40 -6.97
CA GLY A 177 14.24 1.68 -6.50
C GLY A 177 13.89 2.86 -7.43
N ILE A 178 13.86 2.64 -8.75
CA ILE A 178 13.45 3.66 -9.74
C ILE A 178 11.95 3.98 -9.57
N LEU A 179 11.10 2.97 -9.38
CA LEU A 179 9.68 3.20 -9.06
C LEU A 179 9.51 3.98 -7.75
N GLY A 180 10.37 3.72 -6.76
CA GLY A 180 10.39 4.49 -5.52
C GLY A 180 10.62 6.00 -5.73
N ALA A 181 11.42 6.40 -6.73
CA ALA A 181 11.60 7.81 -7.09
C ALA A 181 10.30 8.46 -7.60
N VAL A 182 9.51 7.73 -8.38
CA VAL A 182 8.20 8.19 -8.86
C VAL A 182 7.23 8.36 -7.69
N VAL A 183 7.26 7.45 -6.72
CA VAL A 183 6.48 7.55 -5.47
C VAL A 183 6.79 8.85 -4.72
N ALA A 184 8.07 9.24 -4.63
CA ALA A 184 8.43 10.49 -3.96
C ALA A 184 7.97 11.73 -4.74
N ILE A 185 8.08 11.71 -6.06
CA ILE A 185 7.57 12.81 -6.89
C ILE A 185 6.06 12.97 -6.67
N ALA A 186 5.30 11.87 -6.70
CA ALA A 186 3.86 11.90 -6.46
C ALA A 186 3.52 12.45 -5.08
N ASN A 187 4.21 11.99 -4.04
CA ASN A 187 4.00 12.43 -2.65
C ASN A 187 4.43 13.89 -2.41
N GLY A 188 5.41 14.40 -3.14
CA GLY A 188 5.86 15.79 -3.04
C GLY A 188 5.00 16.76 -3.86
N VAL A 189 4.70 16.41 -5.11
CA VAL A 189 3.95 17.27 -6.07
C VAL A 189 2.44 17.20 -5.81
N GLY A 190 1.91 16.03 -5.44
CA GLY A 190 0.48 15.82 -5.25
C GLY A 190 -0.20 16.81 -4.31
N PRO A 191 0.27 16.99 -3.07
CA PRO A 191 -0.33 17.94 -2.13
C PRO A 191 -0.30 19.40 -2.64
N VAL A 192 0.78 19.80 -3.31
CA VAL A 192 0.94 21.14 -3.87
C VAL A 192 -0.07 21.39 -4.99
N VAL A 193 -0.18 20.45 -5.92
CA VAL A 193 -1.14 20.51 -7.03
C VAL A 193 -2.57 20.44 -6.51
N GLY A 194 -2.87 19.54 -5.56
CA GLY A 194 -4.18 19.40 -4.94
C GLY A 194 -4.62 20.70 -4.24
N GLY A 195 -3.74 21.29 -3.42
CA GLY A 195 -3.99 22.55 -2.75
C GLY A 195 -4.20 23.71 -3.74
N ALA A 196 -3.35 23.82 -4.77
CA ALA A 196 -3.47 24.88 -5.78
C ALA A 196 -4.77 24.76 -6.60
N LEU A 197 -5.14 23.55 -7.01
CA LEU A 197 -6.36 23.30 -7.78
C LEU A 197 -7.63 23.57 -6.97
N SER A 198 -7.64 23.23 -5.67
CA SER A 198 -8.82 23.33 -4.84
C SER A 198 -9.06 24.74 -4.26
N SER A 199 -8.04 25.61 -4.25
CA SER A 199 -8.12 26.93 -3.60
C SER A 199 -8.60 28.08 -4.49
N THR A 200 -8.87 27.83 -5.80
CA THR A 200 -9.14 28.89 -6.76
C THR A 200 -10.60 29.37 -6.75
N SER A 201 -11.58 28.46 -6.55
CA SER A 201 -13.01 28.77 -6.45
C SER A 201 -13.75 27.65 -5.71
N GLU A 202 -15.02 27.87 -5.33
CA GLU A 202 -15.84 26.89 -4.60
C GLU A 202 -15.95 25.53 -5.30
N ASP A 203 -16.02 25.52 -6.64
CA ASP A 203 -16.11 24.29 -7.44
C ASP A 203 -14.77 23.79 -7.99
N SER A 204 -13.68 24.50 -7.71
CA SER A 204 -12.36 24.17 -8.29
C SER A 204 -11.79 22.83 -7.77
N TRP A 205 -12.25 22.35 -6.61
CA TRP A 205 -11.88 21.02 -6.11
C TRP A 205 -12.20 19.87 -7.07
N ARG A 206 -13.21 20.05 -7.94
CA ARG A 206 -13.58 19.05 -8.99
C ARG A 206 -12.45 18.80 -9.99
N TRP A 207 -11.53 19.76 -10.17
CA TRP A 207 -10.37 19.63 -11.05
C TRP A 207 -9.38 18.59 -10.56
N ILE A 208 -9.35 18.27 -9.25
CA ILE A 208 -8.54 17.18 -8.71
C ILE A 208 -8.89 15.86 -9.41
N PHE A 209 -10.17 15.60 -9.57
CA PHE A 209 -10.66 14.37 -10.24
C PHE A 209 -10.61 14.48 -11.77
N ARG A 210 -10.92 15.65 -12.34
CA ARG A 210 -10.86 15.88 -13.78
C ARG A 210 -9.44 15.73 -14.34
N MET A 211 -8.42 16.18 -13.60
CA MET A 211 -7.03 16.02 -14.00
C MET A 211 -6.58 14.55 -14.04
N GLN A 212 -7.22 13.68 -13.26
CA GLN A 212 -6.95 12.23 -13.30
C GLN A 212 -7.40 11.59 -14.63
N LEU A 213 -8.38 12.16 -15.32
CA LEU A 213 -8.91 11.58 -16.57
C LEU A 213 -7.86 11.58 -17.71
N PRO A 214 -7.24 12.71 -18.09
CA PRO A 214 -6.18 12.70 -19.11
C PRO A 214 -4.96 11.89 -18.65
N LEU A 215 -4.58 11.92 -17.35
CA LEU A 215 -3.49 11.11 -16.83
C LEU A 215 -3.79 9.61 -16.97
N THR A 216 -5.01 9.19 -16.65
CA THR A 216 -5.43 7.78 -16.81
C THR A 216 -5.43 7.37 -18.29
N LEU A 217 -5.86 8.25 -19.18
CA LEU A 217 -5.83 7.99 -20.62
C LEU A 217 -4.40 7.81 -21.13
N ILE A 218 -3.49 8.72 -20.77
CA ILE A 218 -2.06 8.64 -21.12
C ILE A 218 -1.46 7.34 -20.57
N THR A 219 -1.72 7.03 -19.31
CA THR A 219 -1.25 5.78 -18.68
C THR A 219 -1.80 4.55 -19.39
N THR A 220 -3.08 4.56 -19.76
CA THR A 220 -3.71 3.47 -20.53
C THR A 220 -3.03 3.28 -21.89
N LEU A 221 -2.74 4.36 -22.60
CA LEU A 221 -2.01 4.30 -23.86
C LEU A 221 -0.58 3.77 -23.66
N CYS A 222 0.12 4.23 -22.63
CA CYS A 222 1.44 3.68 -22.28
C CYS A 222 1.39 2.17 -22.02
N VAL A 223 0.41 1.69 -21.25
CA VAL A 223 0.22 0.26 -20.97
C VAL A 223 -0.13 -0.52 -22.24
N LEU A 224 -1.00 0.04 -23.11
CA LEU A 224 -1.40 -0.61 -24.36
C LEU A 224 -0.21 -0.80 -25.32
N PHE A 225 0.61 0.24 -25.50
CA PHE A 225 1.69 0.21 -26.49
C PHE A 225 2.99 -0.40 -25.98
N PHE A 226 3.35 -0.13 -24.72
CA PHE A 226 4.67 -0.50 -24.20
C PHE A 226 4.69 -1.79 -23.41
N MET A 227 3.54 -2.29 -22.95
CA MET A 227 3.50 -3.50 -22.13
C MET A 227 3.20 -4.73 -22.98
N PRO A 228 4.08 -5.76 -22.99
CA PRO A 228 3.84 -6.97 -23.75
C PRO A 228 2.64 -7.73 -23.20
N LEU A 229 1.81 -8.23 -24.08
CA LEU A 229 0.70 -9.11 -23.72
C LEU A 229 1.20 -10.55 -23.71
N LYS A 230 1.33 -11.17 -22.52
CA LYS A 230 1.45 -12.62 -22.39
C LYS A 230 0.05 -13.18 -22.14
N SER A 231 -0.51 -13.91 -23.09
CA SER A 231 -1.82 -14.53 -22.92
C SER A 231 -1.67 -15.76 -22.01
N VAL A 232 -2.49 -15.84 -20.99
CA VAL A 232 -2.66 -17.08 -20.21
C VAL A 232 -3.63 -17.95 -20.98
N LEU A 233 -3.19 -19.14 -21.39
CA LEU A 233 -4.02 -20.11 -22.09
C LEU A 233 -5.15 -20.62 -21.18
N GLY A 234 -6.32 -20.86 -21.72
CA GLY A 234 -7.47 -21.42 -21.00
C GLY A 234 -8.80 -20.77 -21.41
N ASP A 235 -9.87 -21.56 -21.34
CA ASP A 235 -11.22 -21.10 -21.63
C ASP A 235 -11.68 -20.07 -20.60
N TRP A 236 -12.35 -19.00 -21.05
CA TRP A 236 -12.86 -17.93 -20.20
C TRP A 236 -13.84 -18.43 -19.11
N LYS A 237 -14.63 -19.47 -19.40
CA LYS A 237 -15.54 -20.10 -18.44
C LYS A 237 -14.80 -20.80 -17.30
N LEU A 238 -13.68 -21.45 -17.60
CA LEU A 238 -12.82 -22.07 -16.58
C LEU A 238 -12.14 -21.01 -15.73
N LYS A 239 -11.67 -19.92 -16.33
CA LYS A 239 -11.09 -18.77 -15.63
C LYS A 239 -12.09 -18.11 -14.67
N LEU A 240 -13.32 -17.92 -15.11
CA LEU A 240 -14.37 -17.34 -14.26
C LEU A 240 -14.73 -18.24 -13.07
N LYS A 241 -14.75 -19.58 -13.27
CA LYS A 241 -14.95 -20.56 -12.18
C LYS A 241 -13.78 -20.63 -11.20
N ALA A 242 -12.60 -20.18 -11.60
CA ALA A 242 -11.43 -20.12 -10.73
C ALA A 242 -11.43 -18.89 -9.80
N VAL A 243 -12.32 -17.93 -10.01
CA VAL A 243 -12.46 -16.77 -9.13
C VAL A 243 -13.25 -17.12 -7.88
N ASP A 244 -12.67 -16.82 -6.72
CA ASP A 244 -13.31 -17.01 -5.42
C ASP A 244 -14.23 -15.82 -5.08
N PHE A 245 -15.40 -15.77 -5.72
CA PHE A 245 -16.39 -14.68 -5.49
C PHE A 245 -16.86 -14.60 -4.04
N LEU A 246 -17.05 -15.75 -3.38
CA LEU A 246 -17.48 -15.77 -1.98
C LEU A 246 -16.35 -15.25 -1.07
N GLY A 247 -15.12 -15.64 -1.32
CA GLY A 247 -13.96 -15.11 -0.59
C GLY A 247 -13.79 -13.61 -0.79
N ILE A 248 -13.95 -13.09 -2.02
CA ILE A 248 -13.92 -11.64 -2.30
C ILE A 248 -15.03 -10.92 -1.50
N PHE A 249 -16.27 -11.44 -1.51
CA PHE A 249 -17.38 -10.85 -0.79
C PHE A 249 -17.14 -10.84 0.73
N LEU A 250 -16.71 -11.97 1.31
CA LEU A 250 -16.41 -12.07 2.74
C LEU A 250 -15.26 -11.15 3.16
N ALA A 251 -14.21 -11.06 2.34
CA ALA A 251 -13.09 -10.14 2.59
C ALA A 251 -13.56 -8.68 2.57
N LEU A 252 -14.33 -8.29 1.55
CA LEU A 252 -14.85 -6.94 1.43
C LEU A 252 -15.79 -6.60 2.58
N ALA A 253 -16.78 -7.45 2.86
CA ALA A 253 -17.73 -7.23 3.94
C ALA A 253 -17.07 -7.19 5.31
N GLY A 254 -16.24 -8.19 5.64
CA GLY A 254 -15.54 -8.26 6.92
C GLY A 254 -14.63 -7.06 7.16
N MET A 255 -13.79 -6.71 6.17
CA MET A 255 -12.90 -5.56 6.27
C MET A 255 -13.64 -4.23 6.34
N THR A 256 -14.69 -4.04 5.53
CA THR A 256 -15.51 -2.82 5.58
C THR A 256 -16.07 -2.61 6.97
N VAL A 257 -16.68 -3.66 7.57
CA VAL A 257 -17.31 -3.56 8.89
C VAL A 257 -16.27 -3.36 10.00
N VAL A 258 -15.10 -4.01 9.93
CA VAL A 258 -14.00 -3.76 10.90
C VAL A 258 -13.50 -2.33 10.80
N ILE A 259 -13.21 -1.84 9.58
CA ILE A 259 -12.71 -0.48 9.37
C ILE A 259 -13.75 0.56 9.81
N LEU A 260 -15.03 0.31 9.55
CA LEU A 260 -16.14 1.13 10.01
C LEU A 260 -16.14 1.26 11.54
N GLY A 261 -16.06 0.14 12.26
CA GLY A 261 -16.00 0.12 13.72
C GLY A 261 -14.77 0.85 14.27
N LEU A 262 -13.61 0.69 13.62
CA LEU A 262 -12.37 1.38 14.00
C LEU A 262 -12.42 2.89 13.73
N THR A 263 -13.07 3.31 12.65
CA THR A 263 -13.22 4.74 12.29
C THR A 263 -14.20 5.44 13.24
N TRP A 264 -15.29 4.79 13.61
CA TRP A 264 -16.26 5.34 14.55
C TRP A 264 -15.73 5.37 15.99
N GLY A 265 -14.92 4.37 16.36
CA GLY A 265 -14.42 4.22 17.74
C GLY A 265 -13.56 5.39 18.19
N GLY A 266 -14.01 6.08 19.25
CA GLY A 266 -13.29 7.21 19.84
C GLY A 266 -13.34 8.53 19.05
N GLN A 267 -14.04 8.55 17.92
CA GLN A 267 -14.34 9.78 17.15
C GLN A 267 -15.84 10.09 17.22
N ASP A 268 -16.67 9.37 16.48
CA ASP A 268 -18.12 9.59 16.43
C ASP A 268 -18.86 8.96 17.62
N TYR A 269 -18.38 7.79 18.08
CA TYR A 269 -18.95 7.02 19.17
C TYR A 269 -17.88 6.56 20.18
N ALA A 270 -18.27 6.44 21.46
CA ALA A 270 -17.40 5.87 22.48
C ALA A 270 -17.07 4.40 22.15
N TRP A 271 -15.86 3.95 22.50
CA TRP A 271 -15.41 2.58 22.24
C TRP A 271 -16.31 1.47 22.83
N ASN A 272 -17.00 1.76 23.94
CA ASN A 272 -17.96 0.88 24.59
C ASN A 272 -19.39 1.02 24.07
N SER A 273 -19.63 1.83 23.05
CA SER A 273 -20.96 1.98 22.46
C SER A 273 -21.40 0.72 21.71
N THR A 274 -22.70 0.47 21.70
CA THR A 274 -23.27 -0.68 21.00
C THR A 274 -22.91 -0.69 19.52
N GLN A 275 -22.85 0.48 18.87
CA GLN A 275 -22.51 0.64 17.46
C GLN A 275 -21.08 0.14 17.17
N VAL A 276 -20.09 0.60 17.96
CA VAL A 276 -18.68 0.22 17.77
C VAL A 276 -18.45 -1.25 18.13
N VAL A 277 -18.97 -1.70 19.26
CA VAL A 277 -18.80 -3.10 19.70
C VAL A 277 -19.45 -4.06 18.70
N THR A 278 -20.67 -3.77 18.26
CA THR A 278 -21.37 -4.64 17.29
C THR A 278 -20.64 -4.70 15.95
N THR A 279 -20.19 -3.56 15.40
CA THR A 279 -19.45 -3.54 14.13
C THR A 279 -18.12 -4.28 14.25
N LEU A 280 -17.37 -4.12 15.33
CA LEU A 280 -16.11 -4.85 15.54
C LEU A 280 -16.34 -6.36 15.71
N VAL A 281 -17.36 -6.77 16.47
CA VAL A 281 -17.67 -8.20 16.68
C VAL A 281 -18.14 -8.84 15.36
N VAL A 282 -19.10 -8.21 14.66
CA VAL A 282 -19.61 -8.73 13.39
C VAL A 282 -18.51 -8.74 12.32
N GLY A 283 -17.75 -7.65 12.19
CA GLY A 283 -16.67 -7.56 11.22
C GLY A 283 -15.57 -8.59 11.48
N THR A 284 -15.21 -8.82 12.74
CA THR A 284 -14.25 -9.86 13.14
C THR A 284 -14.81 -11.26 12.84
N ALA A 285 -16.09 -11.52 13.15
CA ALA A 285 -16.73 -12.80 12.87
C ALA A 285 -16.75 -13.10 11.36
N VAL A 286 -17.08 -12.12 10.50
CA VAL A 286 -17.04 -12.26 9.04
C VAL A 286 -15.59 -12.45 8.54
N SER A 287 -14.61 -11.75 9.12
CA SER A 287 -13.19 -11.94 8.78
C SER A 287 -12.69 -13.34 9.16
N VAL A 288 -13.13 -13.88 10.30
CA VAL A 288 -12.84 -15.28 10.70
C VAL A 288 -13.53 -16.25 9.74
N ALA A 289 -14.77 -16.01 9.36
CA ALA A 289 -15.47 -16.81 8.35
C ALA A 289 -14.74 -16.78 7.00
N PHE A 290 -14.20 -15.62 6.58
CA PHE A 290 -13.32 -15.52 5.42
C PHE A 290 -12.09 -16.43 5.54
N MET A 291 -11.38 -16.40 6.68
CA MET A 291 -10.20 -17.24 6.89
C MET A 291 -10.53 -18.74 6.89
N MET A 292 -11.66 -19.13 7.51
CA MET A 292 -12.14 -20.52 7.47
C MET A 292 -12.52 -20.94 6.06
N TRP A 293 -13.14 -20.06 5.28
CA TRP A 293 -13.43 -20.30 3.87
C TRP A 293 -12.15 -20.51 3.05
N GLN A 294 -11.14 -19.64 3.22
CA GLN A 294 -9.85 -19.76 2.54
C GLN A 294 -9.12 -21.09 2.87
N TRP A 295 -9.38 -21.66 4.05
CA TRP A 295 -8.75 -22.92 4.47
C TRP A 295 -9.34 -24.15 3.76
N LYS A 296 -10.68 -24.22 3.60
CA LYS A 296 -11.34 -25.45 3.15
C LYS A 296 -12.21 -25.30 1.90
N GLY A 297 -12.53 -24.07 1.50
CA GLY A 297 -13.55 -23.80 0.48
C GLY A 297 -13.04 -23.82 -0.97
N PRO A 298 -12.21 -22.86 -1.38
CA PRO A 298 -11.92 -22.66 -2.79
C PRO A 298 -10.79 -23.51 -3.32
N LYS A 299 -10.90 -23.94 -4.60
CA LYS A 299 -9.82 -24.62 -5.31
C LYS A 299 -8.61 -23.69 -5.55
N TYR A 300 -8.87 -22.39 -5.73
CA TYR A 300 -7.88 -21.34 -5.93
C TYR A 300 -8.09 -20.22 -4.90
N PRO A 301 -7.59 -20.37 -3.65
CA PRO A 301 -7.83 -19.41 -2.59
C PRO A 301 -7.15 -18.07 -2.90
N LEU A 302 -7.75 -16.96 -2.42
CA LEU A 302 -7.14 -15.62 -2.45
C LEU A 302 -5.86 -15.60 -1.61
N ILE A 303 -5.87 -16.31 -0.48
CA ILE A 303 -4.75 -16.44 0.45
C ILE A 303 -4.47 -17.93 0.67
N PRO A 304 -3.56 -18.55 -0.10
CA PRO A 304 -3.20 -19.94 0.11
C PRO A 304 -2.39 -20.11 1.40
N LEU A 305 -2.93 -20.83 2.38
CA LEU A 305 -2.33 -20.92 3.73
C LEU A 305 -0.93 -21.55 3.76
N HIS A 306 -0.52 -22.26 2.69
CA HIS A 306 0.83 -22.84 2.62
C HIS A 306 1.95 -21.78 2.59
N ILE A 307 1.67 -20.53 2.15
CA ILE A 307 2.66 -19.44 2.17
C ILE A 307 3.15 -19.12 3.58
N PHE A 308 2.31 -19.32 4.60
CA PHE A 308 2.64 -19.08 6.00
C PHE A 308 3.59 -20.12 6.62
N LYS A 309 3.92 -21.21 5.90
CA LYS A 309 4.99 -22.12 6.32
C LYS A 309 6.36 -21.46 6.25
N SER A 310 6.53 -20.42 5.42
CA SER A 310 7.77 -19.65 5.30
C SER A 310 7.89 -18.64 6.45
N ARG A 311 8.93 -18.78 7.28
CA ARG A 311 9.26 -17.82 8.34
C ARG A 311 9.51 -16.41 7.77
N THR A 312 10.19 -16.33 6.63
CA THR A 312 10.50 -15.08 5.96
C THR A 312 9.24 -14.33 5.53
N VAL A 313 8.24 -15.04 4.98
CA VAL A 313 6.95 -14.46 4.60
C VAL A 313 6.20 -13.93 5.82
N ASN A 314 6.14 -14.72 6.90
CA ASN A 314 5.48 -14.31 8.14
C ASN A 314 6.15 -13.05 8.72
N GLY A 315 7.48 -13.05 8.82
CA GLY A 315 8.24 -11.90 9.30
C GLY A 315 8.04 -10.66 8.42
N ALA A 316 8.07 -10.82 7.11
CA ALA A 316 7.86 -9.73 6.16
C ALA A 316 6.43 -9.16 6.24
N CYS A 317 5.40 -10.00 6.35
CA CYS A 317 4.02 -9.54 6.47
C CYS A 317 3.76 -8.81 7.80
N LEU A 318 4.24 -9.35 8.92
CA LEU A 318 4.09 -8.72 10.23
C LEU A 318 4.82 -7.37 10.30
N THR A 319 6.04 -7.30 9.80
CA THR A 319 6.77 -6.04 9.74
C THR A 319 6.12 -5.04 8.79
N MET A 320 5.45 -5.51 7.73
CA MET A 320 4.71 -4.62 6.82
C MET A 320 3.42 -4.05 7.44
N ALA A 321 2.74 -4.76 8.35
CA ALA A 321 1.66 -4.16 9.13
C ALA A 321 2.15 -2.96 9.94
N ILE A 322 3.29 -3.11 10.60
CA ILE A 322 3.93 -2.03 11.37
C ILE A 322 4.43 -0.91 10.46
N ASN A 323 4.95 -1.25 9.26
CA ASN A 323 5.33 -0.26 8.26
C ASN A 323 4.14 0.60 7.84
N GLY A 324 2.99 -0.02 7.56
CA GLY A 324 1.76 0.70 7.22
C GLY A 324 1.29 1.63 8.33
N TRP A 325 1.28 1.14 9.58
CA TRP A 325 0.97 1.93 10.77
C TRP A 325 1.85 3.18 10.86
N ASN A 326 3.16 2.99 10.87
CA ASN A 326 4.11 4.10 11.02
C ASN A 326 4.11 5.05 9.81
N PHE A 327 3.85 4.54 8.60
CA PHE A 327 3.74 5.37 7.39
C PHE A 327 2.56 6.35 7.49
N VAL A 328 1.37 5.87 7.87
CA VAL A 328 0.20 6.74 8.04
C VAL A 328 0.42 7.72 9.19
N MET A 329 0.99 7.26 10.29
CA MET A 329 1.33 8.12 11.41
C MET A 329 2.24 9.28 10.96
N GLN A 330 3.29 9.02 10.19
CA GLN A 330 4.19 10.09 9.74
C GLN A 330 3.53 11.02 8.71
N VAL A 331 2.70 10.52 7.79
CA VAL A 331 2.09 11.34 6.73
C VAL A 331 1.02 12.29 7.29
N TYR A 332 0.22 11.84 8.25
CA TYR A 332 -0.90 12.62 8.78
C TYR A 332 -0.56 13.35 10.08
N TYR A 333 0.15 12.71 11.01
CA TYR A 333 0.35 13.26 12.34
C TYR A 333 1.62 14.12 12.48
N ILE A 334 2.66 13.94 11.68
CA ILE A 334 3.84 14.82 11.71
C ILE A 334 3.49 16.22 11.19
N PRO A 335 2.78 16.44 10.05
CA PRO A 335 2.36 17.77 9.66
C PRO A 335 1.42 18.41 10.67
N SER A 336 0.47 17.63 11.21
CA SER A 336 -0.45 18.12 12.25
C SER A 336 0.28 18.56 13.50
N PHE A 337 1.33 17.83 13.91
CA PHE A 337 2.21 18.21 15.01
C PHE A 337 2.85 19.58 14.77
N TYR A 338 3.43 19.81 13.58
CA TYR A 338 4.03 21.10 13.25
C TYR A 338 3.01 22.24 13.18
N GLN A 339 1.80 21.98 12.72
CA GLN A 339 0.74 23.00 12.69
C GLN A 339 0.23 23.34 14.09
N LEU A 340 -0.05 22.33 14.91
CA LEU A 340 -0.76 22.51 16.18
C LEU A 340 0.18 22.84 17.34
N VAL A 341 1.44 22.38 17.32
CA VAL A 341 2.41 22.65 18.40
C VAL A 341 3.31 23.83 18.06
N TYR A 342 3.82 23.91 16.82
CA TYR A 342 4.71 25.01 16.41
C TYR A 342 3.98 26.18 15.74
N GLY A 343 2.69 26.05 15.44
CA GLY A 343 1.93 27.10 14.73
C GLY A 343 2.40 27.33 13.29
N TYR A 344 3.02 26.33 12.65
CA TYR A 344 3.47 26.48 11.26
C TYR A 344 2.27 26.48 10.30
N SER A 345 2.38 27.27 9.23
CA SER A 345 1.39 27.23 8.15
C SER A 345 1.33 25.83 7.52
N ALA A 346 0.21 25.49 6.88
CA ALA A 346 0.04 24.23 6.18
C ALA A 346 1.17 23.97 5.15
N THR A 347 1.58 25.02 4.41
CA THR A 347 2.69 24.93 3.45
C THR A 347 4.02 24.62 4.12
N LYS A 348 4.35 25.32 5.24
CA LYS A 348 5.59 25.08 5.99
C LYS A 348 5.59 23.70 6.63
N SER A 349 4.48 23.26 7.18
CA SER A 349 4.31 21.92 7.76
C SER A 349 4.49 20.81 6.72
N GLY A 350 3.93 21.00 5.53
CA GLY A 350 4.17 20.12 4.39
C GLY A 350 5.64 20.09 3.95
N ALA A 351 6.30 21.27 3.94
CA ALA A 351 7.73 21.36 3.64
C ALA A 351 8.61 20.60 4.66
N MET A 352 8.18 20.54 5.94
CA MET A 352 8.88 19.76 6.97
C MET A 352 8.78 18.23 6.78
N LEU A 353 7.90 17.74 5.89
CA LEU A 353 7.90 16.33 5.46
C LEU A 353 8.92 16.03 4.35
N LEU A 354 9.39 17.03 3.61
CA LEU A 354 10.32 16.81 2.49
C LEU A 354 11.59 16.05 2.89
N PRO A 355 12.25 16.32 4.03
CA PRO A 355 13.39 15.51 4.45
C PRO A 355 13.05 14.03 4.59
N ILE A 356 11.87 13.68 5.10
CA ILE A 356 11.43 12.28 5.21
C ILE A 356 11.21 11.68 3.83
N THR A 357 10.43 12.34 2.96
CA THR A 357 10.04 11.78 1.66
C THR A 357 11.20 11.68 0.68
N LEU A 358 12.08 12.68 0.63
CA LEU A 358 13.27 12.67 -0.22
C LEU A 358 14.26 11.59 0.20
N LEU A 359 14.53 11.49 1.51
CA LEU A 359 15.45 10.48 2.02
C LEU A 359 14.86 9.06 2.01
N GLN A 360 13.56 8.91 2.21
CA GLN A 360 12.88 7.64 1.99
C GLN A 360 13.14 7.13 0.57
N THR A 361 13.03 7.99 -0.43
CA THR A 361 13.24 7.62 -1.83
C THR A 361 14.70 7.31 -2.12
N ALA A 362 15.60 8.21 -1.75
CA ALA A 362 17.03 8.02 -1.93
C ALA A 362 17.51 6.73 -1.25
N SER A 363 17.09 6.51 -0.02
CA SER A 363 17.44 5.36 0.80
C SER A 363 16.81 4.05 0.27
N SER A 364 15.56 4.11 -0.24
CA SER A 364 14.90 2.96 -0.88
C SER A 364 15.62 2.53 -2.15
N THR A 365 16.01 3.49 -3.00
CA THR A 365 16.79 3.21 -4.21
C THR A 365 18.16 2.65 -3.85
N LEU A 366 18.84 3.27 -2.88
CA LEU A 366 20.16 2.85 -2.45
C LEU A 366 20.13 1.44 -1.84
N SER A 367 19.15 1.13 -0.99
CA SER A 367 18.98 -0.21 -0.41
C SER A 367 18.72 -1.26 -1.48
N GLY A 368 17.93 -0.94 -2.51
CA GLY A 368 17.73 -1.80 -3.67
C GLY A 368 19.02 -2.10 -4.44
N LEU A 369 19.86 -1.07 -4.64
CA LEU A 369 21.20 -1.22 -5.26
C LEU A 369 22.15 -2.05 -4.39
N VAL A 370 22.17 -1.82 -3.09
CA VAL A 370 22.96 -2.61 -2.13
C VAL A 370 22.57 -4.08 -2.19
N VAL A 371 21.27 -4.38 -2.18
CA VAL A 371 20.77 -5.76 -2.32
C VAL A 371 21.19 -6.36 -3.66
N HIS A 372 21.17 -5.59 -4.75
CA HIS A 372 21.63 -6.07 -6.06
C HIS A 372 23.13 -6.42 -6.07
N TRP A 373 23.99 -5.57 -5.49
CA TRP A 373 25.44 -5.78 -5.48
C TRP A 373 25.89 -6.85 -4.49
N VAL A 374 25.39 -6.76 -3.26
CA VAL A 374 25.81 -7.64 -2.15
C VAL A 374 25.03 -8.95 -2.12
N GLY A 375 23.80 -8.98 -2.67
CA GLY A 375 22.90 -10.14 -2.60
C GLY A 375 22.25 -10.35 -1.23
N ARG A 376 22.33 -9.36 -0.32
CA ARG A 376 21.80 -9.46 1.05
C ARG A 376 20.77 -8.36 1.31
N TYR A 377 19.58 -8.75 1.78
CA TYR A 377 18.51 -7.82 2.11
C TYR A 377 18.32 -7.61 3.61
N ARG A 378 18.76 -8.59 4.43
CA ARG A 378 18.50 -8.64 5.88
C ARG A 378 19.11 -7.44 6.60
N GLU A 379 20.36 -7.12 6.33
CA GLU A 379 21.09 -6.02 6.94
C GLU A 379 20.42 -4.66 6.65
N CYS A 380 19.94 -4.46 5.42
CA CYS A 380 19.21 -3.24 5.06
C CYS A 380 17.92 -3.11 5.86
N ILE A 381 17.15 -4.20 6.01
CA ILE A 381 15.89 -4.21 6.78
C ILE A 381 16.15 -3.89 8.25
N LEU A 382 17.15 -4.53 8.86
CA LEU A 382 17.49 -4.30 10.27
C LEU A 382 17.98 -2.87 10.51
N PHE A 383 18.87 -2.36 9.65
CA PHE A 383 19.32 -0.98 9.72
C PHE A 383 18.15 0.00 9.56
N GLY A 384 17.24 -0.28 8.62
CA GLY A 384 16.04 0.53 8.41
C GLY A 384 15.15 0.62 9.63
N TRP A 385 14.82 -0.50 10.25
CA TRP A 385 13.99 -0.52 11.46
C TRP A 385 14.65 0.17 12.65
N LEU A 386 15.97 0.01 12.82
CA LEU A 386 16.74 0.70 13.85
C LEU A 386 16.68 2.22 13.68
N CYS A 387 16.99 2.73 12.47
CA CYS A 387 16.92 4.16 12.17
C CYS A 387 15.51 4.72 12.38
N TRP A 388 14.47 3.98 11.98
CA TRP A 388 13.10 4.43 12.15
C TRP A 388 12.68 4.48 13.61
N ALA A 389 13.03 3.46 14.40
CA ALA A 389 12.76 3.43 15.84
C ALA A 389 13.44 4.59 16.59
N VAL A 390 14.74 4.82 16.30
CA VAL A 390 15.50 5.92 16.89
C VAL A 390 14.93 7.28 16.44
N GLY A 391 14.62 7.45 15.15
CA GLY A 391 14.07 8.68 14.62
C GLY A 391 12.73 9.06 15.27
N LEU A 392 11.80 8.11 15.41
CA LEU A 392 10.51 8.33 16.10
C LEU A 392 10.68 8.54 17.61
N GLY A 393 11.60 7.82 18.25
CA GLY A 393 11.95 8.04 19.64
C GLY A 393 12.47 9.46 19.89
N LEU A 394 13.33 9.96 19.01
CA LEU A 394 13.82 11.34 19.07
C LEU A 394 12.73 12.37 18.76
N MET A 395 11.82 12.08 17.80
CA MET A 395 10.65 12.94 17.53
C MET A 395 9.78 13.15 18.78
N SER A 396 9.65 12.14 19.63
CA SER A 396 8.87 12.23 20.88
C SER A 396 9.46 13.22 21.90
N THR A 397 10.72 13.64 21.73
CA THR A 397 11.40 14.60 22.62
C THR A 397 11.27 16.05 22.15
N LEU A 398 10.66 16.28 20.97
CA LEU A 398 10.47 17.63 20.44
C LEU A 398 9.47 18.43 21.29
N ASP A 399 9.82 19.68 21.55
CA ASP A 399 9.00 20.66 22.22
C ASP A 399 8.92 21.95 21.37
N GLU A 400 8.07 22.88 21.77
CA GLU A 400 7.83 24.15 21.06
C GLU A 400 9.09 25.04 20.92
N ASN A 401 10.12 24.82 21.75
CA ASN A 401 11.38 25.57 21.74
C ASN A 401 12.50 24.86 20.94
N THR A 402 12.25 23.66 20.44
CA THR A 402 13.27 22.89 19.75
C THR A 402 13.57 23.50 18.38
N GLY A 403 14.85 23.82 18.16
CA GLY A 403 15.31 24.45 16.92
C GLY A 403 15.10 23.56 15.68
N ILE A 404 14.95 24.20 14.51
CA ILE A 404 14.65 23.57 13.22
C ILE A 404 15.69 22.50 12.81
N GLY A 405 16.95 22.62 13.22
CA GLY A 405 18.00 21.64 12.92
C GLY A 405 17.72 20.26 13.53
N LYS A 406 17.21 20.19 14.76
CA LYS A 406 16.81 18.92 15.38
C LYS A 406 15.55 18.36 14.72
N GLN A 407 14.56 19.19 14.38
CA GLN A 407 13.35 18.79 13.68
C GLN A 407 13.70 18.11 12.34
N ILE A 408 14.58 18.72 11.54
CA ILE A 408 15.05 18.15 10.27
C ILE A 408 15.90 16.91 10.50
N GLY A 409 16.85 16.93 11.44
CA GLY A 409 17.74 15.81 11.72
C GLY A 409 17.00 14.53 12.13
N TYR A 410 15.93 14.65 12.92
CA TYR A 410 15.10 13.50 13.30
C TYR A 410 14.26 12.99 12.12
N SER A 411 13.76 13.90 11.29
CA SER A 411 13.06 13.58 10.05
C SER A 411 13.98 12.83 9.05
N VAL A 412 15.25 13.18 8.98
CA VAL A 412 16.28 12.48 8.17
C VAL A 412 16.41 11.02 8.59
N LEU A 413 16.51 10.74 9.89
CA LEU A 413 16.60 9.36 10.40
C LEU A 413 15.36 8.54 10.06
N ILE A 414 14.18 9.13 10.19
CA ILE A 414 12.91 8.48 9.82
C ILE A 414 12.92 8.14 8.32
N GLY A 415 13.29 9.09 7.45
CA GLY A 415 13.33 8.87 6.00
C GLY A 415 14.27 7.73 5.60
N ILE A 416 15.47 7.70 6.17
CA ILE A 416 16.44 6.61 5.98
C ILE A 416 15.82 5.27 6.43
N GLY A 417 15.17 5.26 7.59
CA GLY A 417 14.53 4.09 8.15
C GLY A 417 13.47 3.51 7.22
N VAL A 418 12.51 4.34 6.81
CA VAL A 418 11.41 3.94 5.93
C VAL A 418 11.93 3.37 4.62
N GLY A 419 12.86 4.06 3.95
CA GLY A 419 13.39 3.64 2.65
C GLY A 419 14.03 2.25 2.70
N ASN A 420 14.81 1.96 3.73
CA ASN A 420 15.48 0.66 3.89
C ASN A 420 14.51 -0.50 4.23
N THR A 421 13.26 -0.22 4.65
CA THR A 421 12.28 -1.26 4.99
C THR A 421 11.34 -1.61 3.83
N LEU A 422 11.23 -0.81 2.77
CA LEU A 422 10.25 -1.01 1.72
C LEU A 422 10.69 -2.05 0.67
N GLN A 423 11.76 -1.75 -0.07
CA GLN A 423 12.21 -2.57 -1.18
C GLN A 423 12.89 -3.87 -0.71
N PRO A 424 13.80 -3.86 0.27
CA PRO A 424 14.38 -5.11 0.77
C PRO A 424 13.34 -6.08 1.33
N ALA A 425 12.28 -5.58 2.02
CA ALA A 425 11.21 -6.44 2.50
C ALA A 425 10.35 -7.05 1.38
N LEU A 426 10.14 -6.35 0.26
CA LEU A 426 9.48 -6.91 -0.92
C LEU A 426 10.29 -8.05 -1.52
N ILE A 427 11.60 -7.85 -1.68
CA ILE A 427 12.52 -8.88 -2.18
C ILE A 427 12.53 -10.09 -1.24
N ALA A 428 12.61 -9.87 0.07
CA ALA A 428 12.56 -10.92 1.09
C ALA A 428 11.26 -11.75 1.00
N THR A 429 10.12 -11.08 0.87
CA THR A 429 8.80 -11.72 0.72
C THR A 429 8.76 -12.63 -0.50
N GLN A 430 9.25 -12.15 -1.64
CA GLN A 430 9.27 -12.89 -2.90
C GLN A 430 10.34 -14.01 -2.91
N ALA A 431 11.45 -13.83 -2.20
CA ALA A 431 12.48 -14.85 -2.04
C ALA A 431 12.01 -16.03 -1.16
N GLY A 432 11.09 -15.76 -0.23
CA GLY A 432 10.55 -16.76 0.70
C GLY A 432 9.52 -17.73 0.12
N VAL A 433 9.14 -17.60 -1.17
CA VAL A 433 8.12 -18.43 -1.83
C VAL A 433 8.56 -18.90 -3.22
N GLU A 434 7.87 -19.91 -3.74
CA GLU A 434 7.99 -20.32 -5.14
C GLU A 434 7.46 -19.25 -6.10
N ARG A 435 7.87 -19.30 -7.39
CA ARG A 435 7.43 -18.29 -8.39
C ARG A 435 5.92 -18.20 -8.52
N ARG A 436 5.23 -19.34 -8.49
CA ARG A 436 3.77 -19.41 -8.62
C ARG A 436 3.02 -18.65 -7.53
N ASP A 437 3.61 -18.48 -6.34
CA ASP A 437 2.99 -17.81 -5.20
C ASP A 437 3.43 -16.34 -5.04
N MET A 438 4.37 -15.86 -5.89
CA MET A 438 4.91 -14.51 -5.77
C MET A 438 3.84 -13.41 -5.88
N ALA A 439 2.86 -13.58 -6.78
CA ALA A 439 1.80 -12.60 -6.93
C ALA A 439 0.91 -12.53 -5.70
N VAL A 440 0.49 -13.69 -5.21
CA VAL A 440 -0.38 -13.77 -4.05
C VAL A 440 0.31 -13.23 -2.80
N VAL A 441 1.58 -13.61 -2.56
CA VAL A 441 2.30 -13.12 -1.38
C VAL A 441 2.61 -11.63 -1.44
N THR A 442 2.88 -11.08 -2.63
CA THR A 442 3.07 -9.64 -2.82
C THR A 442 1.78 -8.87 -2.54
N SER A 443 0.66 -9.36 -3.05
CA SER A 443 -0.67 -8.77 -2.83
C SER A 443 -1.08 -8.86 -1.37
N PHE A 444 -0.85 -9.99 -0.71
CA PHE A 444 -1.12 -10.18 0.71
C PHE A 444 -0.26 -9.24 1.58
N ARG A 445 1.03 -9.09 1.26
CA ARG A 445 1.92 -8.13 1.93
C ARG A 445 1.39 -6.70 1.85
N ASN A 446 0.95 -6.26 0.66
CA ASN A 446 0.40 -4.92 0.45
C ASN A 446 -0.93 -4.74 1.20
N PHE A 447 -1.79 -5.76 1.18
CA PHE A 447 -3.02 -5.79 1.96
C PHE A 447 -2.77 -5.61 3.46
N VAL A 448 -1.85 -6.38 4.04
CA VAL A 448 -1.50 -6.31 5.47
C VAL A 448 -0.90 -4.94 5.82
N ARG A 449 -0.11 -4.34 4.92
CA ARG A 449 0.41 -2.99 5.07
C ARG A 449 -0.72 -1.96 5.16
N ASN A 450 -1.71 -2.02 4.27
CA ASN A 450 -2.84 -1.10 4.29
C ASN A 450 -3.75 -1.31 5.51
N LEU A 451 -3.92 -2.56 5.95
CA LEU A 451 -4.63 -2.85 7.19
C LEU A 451 -3.93 -2.22 8.40
N GLY A 452 -2.61 -2.36 8.47
CA GLY A 452 -1.79 -1.70 9.50
C GLY A 452 -1.91 -0.17 9.47
N ALA A 453 -1.95 0.42 8.27
CA ALA A 453 -2.17 1.85 8.07
C ALA A 453 -3.53 2.32 8.63
N THR A 454 -4.60 1.57 8.35
CA THR A 454 -5.95 1.88 8.84
C THR A 454 -6.04 1.78 10.37
N LEU A 455 -5.45 0.73 10.95
CA LEU A 455 -5.34 0.58 12.41
C LEU A 455 -4.56 1.75 13.03
N GLY A 456 -3.44 2.13 12.41
CA GLY A 456 -2.61 3.25 12.86
C GLY A 456 -3.39 4.56 12.89
N LEU A 457 -4.16 4.86 11.84
CA LEU A 457 -4.97 6.07 11.77
C LEU A 457 -6.02 6.12 12.88
N ALA A 458 -6.77 5.03 13.08
CA ALA A 458 -7.81 4.95 14.09
C ALA A 458 -7.25 5.11 15.51
N VAL A 459 -6.20 4.37 15.87
CA VAL A 459 -5.62 4.41 17.22
C VAL A 459 -4.94 5.74 17.50
N CYS A 460 -4.17 6.30 16.55
CA CYS A 460 -3.53 7.60 16.75
C CYS A 460 -4.56 8.72 16.93
N GLY A 461 -5.66 8.71 16.15
CA GLY A 461 -6.77 9.65 16.31
C GLY A 461 -7.41 9.54 17.70
N THR A 462 -7.68 8.32 18.14
CA THR A 462 -8.25 8.08 19.48
C THR A 462 -7.32 8.55 20.60
N VAL A 463 -6.02 8.27 20.50
CA VAL A 463 -5.02 8.73 21.49
C VAL A 463 -5.04 10.25 21.59
N LEU A 464 -4.99 10.94 20.44
CA LEU A 464 -4.99 12.40 20.41
C LEU A 464 -6.28 12.96 21.00
N ASN A 465 -7.44 12.47 20.55
CA ASN A 465 -8.75 12.92 21.03
C ASN A 465 -8.92 12.69 22.54
N ASN A 466 -8.49 11.56 23.07
CA ASN A 466 -8.60 11.28 24.51
C ASN A 466 -7.71 12.20 25.36
N VAL A 467 -6.49 12.51 24.90
CA VAL A 467 -5.61 13.43 25.60
C VAL A 467 -6.21 14.85 25.58
N LEU A 468 -6.72 15.29 24.43
CA LEU A 468 -7.37 16.59 24.29
C LEU A 468 -8.63 16.69 25.15
N ALA A 469 -9.53 15.70 25.11
CA ALA A 469 -10.75 15.69 25.90
C ALA A 469 -10.48 15.78 27.40
N ARG A 470 -9.46 15.06 27.89
CA ARG A 470 -9.04 15.17 29.31
C ARG A 470 -8.50 16.55 29.66
N SER A 471 -7.73 17.16 28.78
CA SER A 471 -7.18 18.50 29.03
C SER A 471 -8.26 19.58 28.93
N LEU A 472 -9.21 19.44 28.01
CA LEU A 472 -10.34 20.36 27.85
C LEU A 472 -11.36 20.27 28.99
N SER A 473 -11.46 19.13 29.68
CA SER A 473 -12.33 19.02 30.87
C SER A 473 -11.87 19.91 32.05
N THR A 474 -10.67 20.46 31.98
CA THR A 474 -10.17 21.48 32.95
C THR A 474 -10.63 22.89 32.62
N LEU A 475 -11.15 23.11 31.43
CA LEU A 475 -11.75 24.35 30.99
C LEU A 475 -13.27 24.19 31.11
N ASP A 476 -13.96 25.05 31.86
CA ASP A 476 -15.44 25.02 32.03
C ASP A 476 -16.16 25.38 30.71
N LEU A 477 -15.90 24.62 29.64
CA LEU A 477 -16.52 24.75 28.33
C LEU A 477 -17.79 23.90 28.24
N ASN A 478 -18.83 24.45 27.59
CA ASN A 478 -20.03 23.71 27.28
C ASN A 478 -19.71 22.49 26.39
N ASN A 479 -20.50 21.41 26.48
CA ASN A 479 -20.32 20.19 25.68
C ASN A 479 -20.32 20.46 24.16
N HIS A 480 -21.06 21.48 23.70
CA HIS A 480 -21.10 21.89 22.29
C HIS A 480 -19.77 22.54 21.86
N ASP A 481 -19.28 23.48 22.67
CA ASP A 481 -18.02 24.20 22.43
C ASP A 481 -16.82 23.26 22.46
N SER A 482 -16.81 22.31 23.40
CA SER A 482 -15.77 21.27 23.48
C SER A 482 -15.75 20.37 22.22
N LYS A 483 -16.91 19.97 21.69
CA LYS A 483 -16.98 19.18 20.44
C LYS A 483 -16.55 19.99 19.22
N THR A 484 -16.94 21.25 19.13
CA THR A 484 -16.55 22.16 18.04
C THR A 484 -15.05 22.42 18.06
N LEU A 485 -14.49 22.64 19.26
CA LEU A 485 -13.05 22.81 19.46
C LEU A 485 -12.24 21.57 19.10
N LEU A 486 -12.73 20.36 19.43
CA LEU A 486 -12.09 19.09 19.04
C LEU A 486 -12.17 18.86 17.52
N GLY A 487 -13.29 19.26 16.90
CA GLY A 487 -13.50 19.09 15.46
C GLY A 487 -12.70 20.08 14.60
N ASN A 488 -12.63 21.34 15.00
CA ASN A 488 -11.92 22.39 14.27
C ASN A 488 -11.36 23.46 15.21
N PRO A 489 -10.17 23.23 15.80
CA PRO A 489 -9.58 24.10 16.82
C PRO A 489 -9.35 25.55 16.34
N GLN A 490 -8.88 25.72 15.10
CA GLN A 490 -8.56 27.04 14.56
C GLN A 490 -9.82 27.88 14.35
N THR A 491 -10.84 27.33 13.71
CA THR A 491 -12.11 28.04 13.48
C THR A 491 -12.78 28.44 14.80
N PHE A 492 -12.71 27.55 15.81
CA PHE A 492 -13.25 27.90 17.14
C PHE A 492 -12.49 29.05 17.80
N LEU A 493 -11.15 29.02 17.75
CA LEU A 493 -10.30 30.06 18.32
C LEU A 493 -10.50 31.45 17.66
N ASP A 494 -10.93 31.46 16.39
CA ASP A 494 -11.25 32.69 15.67
C ASP A 494 -12.63 33.29 16.07
N THR A 495 -13.50 32.49 16.70
CA THR A 495 -14.85 32.94 17.15
C THR A 495 -14.89 33.44 18.57
N VAL A 496 -13.90 33.18 19.41
CA VAL A 496 -13.84 33.57 20.81
C VAL A 496 -13.00 34.84 21.01
N SER A 497 -13.14 35.48 22.17
CA SER A 497 -12.34 36.68 22.51
C SER A 497 -10.84 36.38 22.57
N THR A 498 -9.98 37.34 22.27
CA THR A 498 -8.52 37.17 22.24
C THR A 498 -7.98 36.63 23.57
N SER A 499 -8.48 37.10 24.71
CA SER A 499 -8.07 36.64 26.04
C SER A 499 -8.47 35.19 26.33
N GLU A 500 -9.64 34.76 25.84
CA GLU A 500 -10.14 33.41 25.97
C GLU A 500 -9.42 32.48 25.03
N ALA A 501 -9.13 32.91 23.79
CA ALA A 501 -8.33 32.20 22.83
C ALA A 501 -6.91 31.93 23.36
N GLU A 502 -6.25 32.86 24.01
CA GLU A 502 -4.95 32.66 24.65
C GLU A 502 -5.01 31.67 25.80
N ARG A 503 -6.04 31.74 26.65
CA ARG A 503 -6.27 30.76 27.73
C ARG A 503 -6.45 29.36 27.18
N ILE A 504 -7.27 29.20 26.14
CA ILE A 504 -7.51 27.90 25.49
C ILE A 504 -6.23 27.39 24.83
N ARG A 505 -5.47 28.22 24.12
CA ARG A 505 -4.18 27.86 23.53
C ARG A 505 -3.17 27.37 24.57
N GLY A 506 -3.14 28.03 25.75
CA GLY A 506 -2.28 27.66 26.88
C GLY A 506 -2.53 26.22 27.40
N VAL A 507 -3.75 25.69 27.24
CA VAL A 507 -4.10 24.31 27.59
C VAL A 507 -3.93 23.37 26.40
N LEU A 508 -4.29 23.81 25.18
CA LEU A 508 -4.26 22.98 23.98
C LEU A 508 -2.84 22.60 23.54
N ILE A 509 -1.89 23.55 23.52
CA ILE A 509 -0.54 23.28 23.02
C ILE A 509 0.16 22.20 23.84
N PRO A 510 0.20 22.25 25.20
CA PRO A 510 0.73 21.15 26.00
C PRO A 510 0.00 19.83 25.81
N ALA A 511 -1.34 19.87 25.65
CA ALA A 511 -2.15 18.68 25.41
C ALA A 511 -1.81 18.03 24.04
N TYR A 512 -1.71 18.84 22.97
CA TYR A 512 -1.26 18.37 21.67
C TYR A 512 0.15 17.76 21.75
N ARG A 513 1.10 18.45 22.36
CA ARG A 513 2.46 17.94 22.57
C ARG A 513 2.45 16.59 23.28
N GLN A 514 1.67 16.44 24.36
CA GLN A 514 1.54 15.18 25.06
C GLN A 514 0.92 14.08 24.19
N GLY A 515 -0.14 14.36 23.45
CA GLY A 515 -0.80 13.43 22.54
C GLY A 515 0.14 12.93 21.44
N PHE A 516 0.84 13.86 20.77
CA PHE A 516 1.82 13.51 19.73
C PHE A 516 3.03 12.75 20.28
N ARG A 517 3.51 13.10 21.48
CA ARG A 517 4.56 12.36 22.17
C ARG A 517 4.18 10.88 22.36
N ILE A 518 2.96 10.60 22.82
CA ILE A 518 2.46 9.25 22.98
C ILE A 518 2.41 8.52 21.63
N ILE A 519 1.90 9.18 20.58
CA ILE A 519 1.81 8.63 19.23
C ILE A 519 3.20 8.26 18.69
N PHE A 520 4.19 9.13 18.83
CA PHE A 520 5.56 8.87 18.38
C PHE A 520 6.23 7.75 19.20
N LEU A 521 5.97 7.67 20.51
CA LEU A 521 6.47 6.58 21.34
C LEU A 521 5.85 5.23 20.98
N ILE A 522 4.55 5.19 20.66
CA ILE A 522 3.91 3.96 20.15
C ILE A 522 4.57 3.56 18.83
N GLY A 523 4.78 4.50 17.90
CA GLY A 523 5.45 4.24 16.63
C GLY A 523 6.87 3.73 16.80
N ALA A 524 7.65 4.33 17.71
CA ALA A 524 9.02 3.89 18.05
C ALA A 524 9.04 2.49 18.66
N SER A 525 8.11 2.18 19.55
CA SER A 525 7.98 0.86 20.19
C SER A 525 7.63 -0.22 19.16
N LEU A 526 6.69 0.08 18.27
CA LEU A 526 6.32 -0.82 17.16
C LEU A 526 7.50 -1.02 16.18
N ALA A 527 8.25 0.03 15.85
CA ALA A 527 9.45 -0.08 15.00
C ALA A 527 10.55 -0.92 15.67
N SER A 528 10.75 -0.77 16.99
CA SER A 528 11.66 -1.62 17.76
C SER A 528 11.20 -3.08 17.77
N PHE A 529 9.90 -3.31 17.92
CA PHE A 529 9.32 -4.65 17.83
C PHE A 529 9.49 -5.26 16.42
N ALA A 530 9.30 -4.46 15.38
CA ALA A 530 9.55 -4.88 14.00
C ALA A 530 11.03 -5.22 13.74
N PHE A 531 11.96 -4.51 14.36
CA PHE A 531 13.39 -4.87 14.33
C PHE A 531 13.61 -6.28 14.89
N ILE A 532 13.03 -6.59 16.06
CA ILE A 532 13.12 -7.92 16.70
C ILE A 532 12.47 -8.98 15.81
N LEU A 533 11.28 -8.71 15.27
CA LEU A 533 10.58 -9.63 14.36
C LEU A 533 11.41 -9.90 13.09
N ALA A 534 12.01 -8.87 12.48
CA ALA A 534 12.86 -9.02 11.32
C ALA A 534 14.12 -9.83 11.64
N PHE A 535 14.73 -9.60 12.82
CA PHE A 535 15.91 -10.33 13.26
C PHE A 535 15.63 -11.82 13.43
N VAL A 536 14.49 -12.19 14.03
CA VAL A 536 14.12 -13.58 14.36
C VAL A 536 13.52 -14.32 13.18
N LEU A 537 12.59 -13.67 12.44
CA LEU A 537 11.75 -14.34 11.43
C LEU A 537 12.26 -14.17 10.00
N MET A 538 13.18 -13.24 9.71
CA MET A 538 13.65 -12.98 8.34
C MET A 538 15.11 -13.40 8.16
N PRO A 539 15.40 -14.71 8.06
CA PRO A 539 16.75 -15.17 7.73
C PRO A 539 17.13 -14.72 6.31
N GLN A 540 18.43 -14.60 6.04
CA GLN A 540 18.90 -14.35 4.69
C GLN A 540 18.66 -15.59 3.82
N VAL A 541 18.00 -15.39 2.67
CA VAL A 541 17.77 -16.42 1.64
C VAL A 541 18.58 -16.03 0.41
N ASP A 542 19.11 -17.02 -0.31
CA ASP A 542 19.79 -16.78 -1.57
C ASP A 542 18.82 -16.20 -2.62
N LEU A 543 19.27 -15.15 -3.30
CA LEU A 543 18.48 -14.45 -4.31
C LEU A 543 18.69 -15.03 -5.72
N THR A 544 19.62 -15.97 -5.88
CA THR A 544 19.92 -16.63 -7.16
C THR A 544 19.06 -17.88 -7.31
N ARG A 545 18.25 -17.94 -8.36
CA ARG A 545 17.45 -19.14 -8.66
C ARG A 545 18.10 -19.96 -9.79
N PRO A 546 18.11 -21.30 -9.70
CA PRO A 546 18.80 -22.15 -10.68
C PRO A 546 18.30 -22.00 -12.12
N ASP A 547 17.03 -21.62 -12.29
CA ASP A 547 16.35 -21.46 -13.58
C ASP A 547 16.46 -20.04 -14.18
N ASP A 548 17.06 -19.06 -13.45
CA ASP A 548 17.18 -17.69 -13.91
C ASP A 548 17.97 -17.53 -15.23
N SER A 549 19.03 -18.31 -15.41
CA SER A 549 19.84 -18.29 -16.63
C SER A 549 19.06 -18.80 -17.85
N ARG A 550 18.31 -19.89 -17.69
CA ARG A 550 17.45 -20.47 -18.73
C ARG A 550 16.37 -19.48 -19.15
N LEU A 551 15.65 -18.92 -18.20
CA LEU A 551 14.57 -17.97 -18.48
C LEU A 551 15.08 -16.67 -19.13
N LYS A 552 16.29 -16.21 -18.81
CA LYS A 552 16.92 -15.07 -19.49
C LYS A 552 17.21 -15.39 -20.96
N GLU A 553 17.69 -16.59 -21.25
CA GLU A 553 17.98 -17.00 -22.62
C GLU A 553 16.71 -17.21 -23.43
N GLU A 554 15.68 -17.87 -22.86
CA GLU A 554 14.36 -18.05 -23.47
C GLU A 554 13.71 -16.69 -23.80
N GLY A 555 13.75 -15.74 -22.85
CA GLY A 555 13.22 -14.39 -23.04
C GLY A 555 13.95 -13.60 -24.12
N ARG A 556 15.28 -13.76 -24.23
CA ARG A 556 16.08 -13.14 -25.30
C ARG A 556 15.69 -13.69 -26.69
N ARG A 557 15.61 -15.03 -26.83
CA ARG A 557 15.21 -15.69 -28.09
C ARG A 557 13.80 -15.25 -28.54
N ALA A 558 12.83 -15.29 -27.61
CA ALA A 558 11.45 -14.88 -27.90
C ALA A 558 11.32 -13.39 -28.30
N TYR A 559 12.29 -12.55 -27.95
CA TYR A 559 12.32 -11.14 -28.35
C TYR A 559 13.02 -10.93 -29.70
N GLU A 560 14.03 -11.75 -30.01
CA GLU A 560 14.75 -11.72 -31.31
C GLU A 560 13.88 -12.27 -32.45
N GLU A 561 12.89 -13.14 -32.15
CA GLU A 561 11.94 -13.71 -33.10
C GLU A 561 10.73 -12.79 -33.42
N LYS A 562 10.57 -11.68 -32.72
CA LYS A 562 9.53 -10.65 -32.95
C LYS A 562 10.05 -9.45 -33.73
#